data_ddd535e73c1084cc2950e7e9664a8b2e
#
_entry.id   ddd535e73c1084cc2950e7e9664a8b2e
#
_cell.length_a   1.000
_cell.length_b   1.000
_cell.length_c   1.000
_cell.angle_alpha   90.00
_cell.angle_beta   90.00
_cell.angle_gamma   90.00
#
_symmetry.space_group_name_H-M   'P 1'
#
loop_
_entity.id
_entity.type
_entity.pdbx_description
1 polymer ?
#
loop_
_entity_poly.entity_id
_entity_poly.type
_entity_poly.pdbx_seq_one_letter_code
_entity_poly.pdbx_strand_id
1 'polypeptide(L)'
;MITIKQFEFNPFGENTYVLSDETREAVIVDCGCMTERERRTLSAYIEEQGLTPVRLLCTHLHFDHIIGNAFIRDTYGLQPEASRTDVEALPSLGEQMAGLGLPPSKAFETVPVTKYLAEGDTVRFGQSELQVLATPGHSPGSLSFYASQDGFVLSGDALFQGSIGRTDLWGGDFRTLITAIQEKLLTLPDTTVVYSGHGPATTVGIERNENPYL
;
A
#
# COMPACT_ATOMS: atom_id res chain seq x y z
N MET A 1 -0.98 -7.17 -19.38
CA MET A 1 -2.10 -6.54 -18.59
C MET A 1 -2.03 -7.04 -17.16
N ILE A 2 -2.15 -6.13 -16.20
CA ILE A 2 -2.07 -6.44 -14.77
C ILE A 2 -3.43 -6.92 -14.27
N THR A 3 -3.45 -8.08 -13.63
CA THR A 3 -4.61 -8.60 -12.87
C THR A 3 -4.47 -8.14 -11.42
N ILE A 4 -5.53 -7.58 -10.85
CA ILE A 4 -5.56 -7.09 -9.47
C ILE A 4 -6.48 -8.00 -8.65
N LYS A 5 -5.99 -8.48 -7.51
CA LYS A 5 -6.80 -9.12 -6.47
C LYS A 5 -6.68 -8.30 -5.19
N GLN A 6 -7.80 -7.83 -4.69
CA GLN A 6 -7.94 -7.15 -3.41
C GLN A 6 -8.38 -8.13 -2.34
N PHE A 7 -7.83 -7.99 -1.15
CA PHE A 7 -8.27 -8.62 0.09
C PHE A 7 -8.49 -7.52 1.12
N GLU A 8 -9.55 -7.63 1.88
CA GLU A 8 -9.77 -6.80 3.05
C GLU A 8 -9.34 -7.59 4.28
N PHE A 9 -8.34 -7.09 4.99
CA PHE A 9 -7.75 -7.76 6.14
C PHE A 9 -7.82 -6.90 7.40
N ASN A 10 -7.53 -7.53 8.52
CA ASN A 10 -7.51 -7.00 9.87
C ASN A 10 -8.78 -6.21 10.28
N PRO A 11 -8.95 -5.88 11.59
CA PRO A 11 -10.14 -5.16 12.07
C PRO A 11 -10.27 -3.72 11.58
N PHE A 12 -9.23 -3.18 10.93
CA PHE A 12 -9.22 -1.82 10.38
C PHE A 12 -9.72 -1.79 8.93
N GLY A 13 -9.98 -2.95 8.31
CA GLY A 13 -10.47 -3.05 6.93
C GLY A 13 -9.42 -2.61 5.90
N GLU A 14 -8.14 -2.96 6.17
CA GLU A 14 -7.04 -2.63 5.25
C GLU A 14 -7.15 -3.46 3.98
N ASN A 15 -6.84 -2.86 2.85
CA ASN A 15 -6.82 -3.46 1.53
C ASN A 15 -5.41 -3.90 1.13
N THR A 16 -5.14 -5.18 1.27
CA THR A 16 -3.95 -5.84 0.70
C THR A 16 -4.20 -6.17 -0.77
N TYR A 17 -3.26 -5.84 -1.65
CA TYR A 17 -3.37 -6.13 -3.08
C TYR A 17 -2.34 -7.15 -3.55
N VAL A 18 -2.76 -8.06 -4.42
CA VAL A 18 -1.87 -8.92 -5.21
C VAL A 18 -2.03 -8.53 -6.67
N LEU A 19 -0.94 -8.03 -7.26
CA LEU A 19 -0.86 -7.69 -8.68
C LEU A 19 -0.09 -8.79 -9.40
N SER A 20 -0.57 -9.24 -10.54
CA SER A 20 0.14 -10.24 -11.35
C SER A 20 -0.09 -10.00 -12.84
N ASP A 21 0.81 -10.52 -13.67
CA ASP A 21 0.61 -10.51 -15.12
C ASP A 21 0.68 -11.94 -15.71
N GLU A 22 0.71 -12.02 -17.05
CA GLU A 22 0.73 -13.29 -17.79
C GLU A 22 1.96 -14.16 -17.51
N THR A 23 3.04 -13.59 -16.96
CA THR A 23 4.24 -14.34 -16.56
C THR A 23 4.06 -15.11 -15.25
N ARG A 24 2.99 -14.81 -14.52
CA ARG A 24 2.71 -15.30 -13.16
C ARG A 24 3.61 -14.72 -12.08
N GLU A 25 4.53 -13.82 -12.40
CA GLU A 25 5.17 -13.01 -11.37
C GLU A 25 4.14 -12.11 -10.71
N ALA A 26 4.26 -11.97 -9.38
CA ALA A 26 3.31 -11.20 -8.59
C ALA A 26 4.00 -10.24 -7.63
N VAL A 27 3.34 -9.12 -7.41
CA VAL A 27 3.70 -8.11 -6.40
C VAL A 27 2.62 -8.08 -5.34
N ILE A 28 3.00 -8.14 -4.08
CA ILE A 28 2.12 -7.90 -2.95
C ILE A 28 2.29 -6.44 -2.53
N VAL A 29 1.20 -5.69 -2.46
CA VAL A 29 1.19 -4.29 -2.03
C VAL A 29 0.41 -4.19 -0.75
N ASP A 30 1.04 -3.68 0.26
CA ASP A 30 0.65 -3.67 1.65
C ASP A 30 0.26 -5.08 2.14
N CYS A 31 0.61 -5.44 3.30
CA CYS A 31 0.24 -6.76 3.81
C CYS A 31 -0.33 -6.62 5.22
N GLY A 32 -1.66 -6.44 5.28
CA GLY A 32 -2.39 -6.28 6.53
C GLY A 32 -2.84 -7.58 7.17
N CYS A 33 -2.45 -8.75 6.65
CA CYS A 33 -2.92 -10.04 7.18
C CYS A 33 -2.41 -10.28 8.60
N MET A 34 -3.30 -10.08 9.57
CA MET A 34 -3.03 -10.16 11.01
C MET A 34 -3.22 -11.58 11.55
N THR A 35 -4.26 -12.26 11.10
CA THR A 35 -4.68 -13.57 11.61
C THR A 35 -4.18 -14.72 10.73
N GLU A 36 -4.09 -15.92 11.33
CA GLU A 36 -3.74 -17.14 10.59
C GLU A 36 -4.75 -17.44 9.46
N ARG A 37 -6.03 -17.10 9.66
CA ARG A 37 -7.06 -17.25 8.61
C ARG A 37 -6.77 -16.35 7.41
N GLU A 38 -6.43 -15.11 7.65
CA GLU A 38 -6.09 -14.13 6.59
C GLU A 38 -4.83 -14.55 5.84
N ARG A 39 -3.79 -15.00 6.56
CA ARG A 39 -2.55 -15.54 5.97
C ARG A 39 -2.82 -16.71 5.05
N ARG A 40 -3.66 -17.66 5.50
CA ARG A 40 -4.06 -18.81 4.66
C ARG A 40 -4.87 -18.37 3.45
N THR A 41 -5.76 -17.39 3.59
CA THR A 41 -6.53 -16.85 2.46
C THR A 41 -5.62 -16.27 1.39
N LEU A 42 -4.63 -15.48 1.78
CA LEU A 42 -3.64 -14.91 0.85
C LEU A 42 -2.79 -16.00 0.19
N SER A 43 -2.24 -16.94 0.97
CA SER A 43 -1.41 -18.04 0.43
C SER A 43 -2.20 -18.95 -0.50
N ALA A 44 -3.43 -19.31 -0.14
CA ALA A 44 -4.28 -20.16 -0.98
C ALA A 44 -4.54 -19.52 -2.35
N TYR A 45 -4.84 -18.23 -2.39
CA TYR A 45 -5.00 -17.52 -3.66
C TYR A 45 -3.73 -17.55 -4.51
N ILE A 46 -2.57 -17.26 -3.91
CA ILE A 46 -1.27 -17.27 -4.61
C ILE A 46 -0.99 -18.66 -5.19
N GLU A 47 -1.23 -19.72 -4.40
CA GLU A 47 -1.04 -21.11 -4.81
C GLU A 47 -2.04 -21.53 -5.90
N GLU A 48 -3.34 -21.28 -5.71
CA GLU A 48 -4.40 -21.63 -6.65
C GLU A 48 -4.21 -20.96 -8.01
N GLN A 49 -3.70 -19.71 -8.02
CA GLN A 49 -3.40 -18.99 -9.26
C GLN A 49 -2.02 -19.34 -9.83
N GLY A 50 -1.22 -20.14 -9.13
CA GLY A 50 0.15 -20.51 -9.53
C GLY A 50 1.07 -19.28 -9.65
N LEU A 51 0.92 -18.30 -8.76
CA LEU A 51 1.68 -17.06 -8.78
C LEU A 51 3.03 -17.23 -8.07
N THR A 52 4.01 -16.47 -8.53
CA THR A 52 5.33 -16.36 -7.91
C THR A 52 5.50 -14.94 -7.37
N PRO A 53 5.30 -14.69 -6.06
CA PRO A 53 5.58 -13.39 -5.48
C PRO A 53 7.06 -13.03 -5.60
N VAL A 54 7.34 -11.87 -6.19
CA VAL A 54 8.72 -11.38 -6.45
C VAL A 54 9.03 -10.07 -5.73
N ARG A 55 8.01 -9.34 -5.27
CA ARG A 55 8.16 -8.07 -4.56
C ARG A 55 7.10 -7.93 -3.47
N LEU A 56 7.49 -7.26 -2.37
CA LEU A 56 6.59 -6.78 -1.33
C LEU A 56 6.76 -5.26 -1.24
N LEU A 57 5.75 -4.52 -1.66
CA LEU A 57 5.74 -3.06 -1.63
C LEU A 57 4.89 -2.56 -0.47
N CYS A 58 5.32 -1.48 0.17
CA CYS A 58 4.52 -0.78 1.15
C CYS A 58 4.23 0.63 0.65
N THR A 59 2.96 1.02 0.60
CA THR A 59 2.57 2.41 0.31
C THR A 59 3.07 3.33 1.42
N HIS A 60 2.98 2.87 2.66
CA HIS A 60 3.50 3.54 3.85
C HIS A 60 3.71 2.52 4.99
N LEU A 61 4.25 2.94 6.12
CA LEU A 61 4.62 2.03 7.20
C LEU A 61 3.74 2.15 8.44
N HIS A 62 2.43 2.44 8.30
CA HIS A 62 1.50 2.26 9.41
C HIS A 62 1.23 0.77 9.66
N PHE A 63 0.98 0.45 10.92
CA PHE A 63 0.96 -0.92 11.43
C PHE A 63 0.00 -1.85 10.68
N ASP A 64 -1.16 -1.37 10.31
CA ASP A 64 -2.20 -2.15 9.64
C ASP A 64 -1.84 -2.55 8.20
N HIS A 65 -0.95 -1.80 7.55
CA HIS A 65 -0.41 -2.10 6.22
C HIS A 65 0.83 -3.01 6.23
N ILE A 66 1.49 -3.16 7.38
CA ILE A 66 2.76 -3.89 7.47
C ILE A 66 2.76 -5.07 8.44
N ILE A 67 1.65 -5.29 9.15
CA ILE A 67 1.55 -6.30 10.19
C ILE A 67 1.77 -7.73 9.67
N GLY A 68 1.52 -7.97 8.40
CA GLY A 68 1.76 -9.23 7.71
C GLY A 68 3.15 -9.37 7.08
N ASN A 69 4.01 -8.35 7.13
CA ASN A 69 5.30 -8.38 6.43
C ASN A 69 6.21 -9.53 6.89
N ALA A 70 6.20 -9.87 8.19
CA ALA A 70 6.97 -11.00 8.71
C ALA A 70 6.50 -12.34 8.11
N PHE A 71 5.19 -12.51 7.94
CA PHE A 71 4.64 -13.68 7.27
C PHE A 71 5.07 -13.76 5.80
N ILE A 72 5.08 -12.65 5.05
CA ILE A 72 5.54 -12.63 3.65
C ILE A 72 7.03 -12.93 3.55
N ARG A 73 7.86 -12.37 4.45
CA ARG A 73 9.29 -12.69 4.54
C ARG A 73 9.51 -14.19 4.77
N ASP A 74 8.82 -14.76 5.74
CA ASP A 74 9.04 -16.15 6.16
C ASP A 74 8.51 -17.17 5.16
N THR A 75 7.46 -16.80 4.39
CA THR A 75 6.81 -17.69 3.42
C THR A 75 7.46 -17.58 2.03
N TYR A 76 7.76 -16.37 1.58
CA TYR A 76 8.22 -16.11 0.20
C TYR A 76 9.65 -15.56 0.13
N GLY A 77 10.30 -15.29 1.25
CA GLY A 77 11.67 -14.74 1.29
C GLY A 77 11.76 -13.27 0.88
N LEU A 78 10.64 -12.55 0.83
CA LEU A 78 10.59 -11.17 0.37
C LEU A 78 10.78 -10.19 1.53
N GLN A 79 11.59 -9.16 1.28
CA GLN A 79 11.74 -8.02 2.18
C GLN A 79 10.85 -6.86 1.72
N PRO A 80 10.29 -6.04 2.63
CA PRO A 80 9.50 -4.90 2.25
C PRO A 80 10.34 -3.84 1.56
N GLU A 81 9.76 -3.21 0.54
CA GLU A 81 10.27 -2.06 -0.17
C GLU A 81 9.37 -0.86 0.14
N ALA A 82 9.93 0.22 0.66
CA ALA A 82 9.18 1.38 1.13
C ALA A 82 9.99 2.67 1.01
N SER A 83 9.38 3.80 1.33
CA SER A 83 10.09 5.07 1.42
C SER A 83 11.11 5.07 2.57
N ARG A 84 12.31 5.62 2.32
CA ARG A 84 13.29 5.91 3.37
C ARG A 84 12.71 6.87 4.42
N THR A 85 11.92 7.83 3.98
CA THR A 85 11.35 8.85 4.86
C THR A 85 10.47 8.23 5.94
N ASP A 86 9.64 7.24 5.61
CA ASP A 86 8.81 6.54 6.61
C ASP A 86 9.65 5.70 7.56
N VAL A 87 10.70 5.04 7.04
CA VAL A 87 11.62 4.25 7.89
C VAL A 87 12.32 5.14 8.93
N GLU A 88 12.63 6.37 8.60
CA GLU A 88 13.33 7.32 9.49
C GLU A 88 12.37 8.08 10.41
N ALA A 89 11.12 8.29 9.99
CA ALA A 89 10.18 9.16 10.69
C ALA A 89 9.15 8.43 11.54
N LEU A 90 8.73 7.21 11.15
CA LEU A 90 7.67 6.51 11.84
C LEU A 90 8.20 5.63 12.98
N PRO A 91 7.44 5.49 14.09
CA PRO A 91 7.75 4.50 15.11
C PRO A 91 7.77 3.08 14.53
N SER A 92 8.53 2.20 15.14
CA SER A 92 8.52 0.76 14.81
C SER A 92 7.12 0.16 14.97
N LEU A 93 6.85 -0.94 14.27
CA LEU A 93 5.56 -1.66 14.39
C LEU A 93 5.21 -1.92 15.86
N GLY A 94 6.17 -2.36 16.68
CA GLY A 94 5.95 -2.62 18.11
C GLY A 94 5.55 -1.37 18.89
N GLU A 95 6.14 -0.21 18.61
CA GLU A 95 5.80 1.07 19.25
C GLU A 95 4.43 1.56 18.80
N GLN A 96 4.09 1.43 17.52
CA GLN A 96 2.76 1.75 17.01
C GLN A 96 1.68 0.89 17.69
N MET A 97 1.89 -0.41 17.80
CA MET A 97 0.98 -1.35 18.47
C MET A 97 0.81 -1.01 19.96
N ALA A 98 1.90 -0.70 20.65
CA ALA A 98 1.86 -0.28 22.04
C ALA A 98 1.07 1.03 22.25
N GLY A 99 1.22 1.99 21.33
CA GLY A 99 0.46 3.24 21.32
C GLY A 99 -1.05 3.04 21.18
N LEU A 100 -1.47 1.95 20.56
CA LEU A 100 -2.87 1.53 20.41
C LEU A 100 -3.36 0.64 21.57
N GLY A 101 -2.52 0.44 22.61
CA GLY A 101 -2.84 -0.43 23.74
C GLY A 101 -2.82 -1.92 23.43
N LEU A 102 -2.24 -2.32 22.28
CA LEU A 102 -2.11 -3.71 21.90
C LEU A 102 -0.80 -4.29 22.48
N PRO A 103 -0.84 -5.48 23.07
CA PRO A 103 0.36 -6.05 23.70
C PRO A 103 1.41 -6.43 22.65
N PRO A 104 2.70 -6.31 22.97
CA PRO A 104 3.77 -6.81 22.12
C PRO A 104 3.56 -8.28 21.80
N SER A 105 3.69 -8.64 20.53
CA SER A 105 3.58 -10.02 20.07
C SER A 105 4.73 -10.34 19.12
N LYS A 106 5.32 -11.52 19.27
CA LYS A 106 6.31 -12.03 18.29
C LYS A 106 5.72 -12.19 16.89
N ALA A 107 4.39 -12.30 16.79
CA ALA A 107 3.70 -12.38 15.51
C ALA A 107 3.71 -11.04 14.74
N PHE A 108 4.09 -9.94 15.40
CA PHE A 108 4.11 -8.58 14.85
C PHE A 108 5.54 -8.01 14.88
N GLU A 109 6.47 -8.78 14.33
CA GLU A 109 7.85 -8.38 14.21
C GLU A 109 8.02 -7.30 13.15
N THR A 110 8.77 -6.25 13.45
CA THR A 110 9.19 -5.27 12.45
C THR A 110 10.20 -5.90 11.50
N VAL A 111 9.82 -6.02 10.23
CA VAL A 111 10.73 -6.48 9.18
C VAL A 111 11.50 -5.29 8.63
N PRO A 112 12.83 -5.29 8.64
CA PRO A 112 13.62 -4.19 8.11
C PRO A 112 13.37 -3.96 6.62
N VAL A 113 13.21 -2.70 6.24
CA VAL A 113 13.21 -2.28 4.83
C VAL A 113 14.66 -2.22 4.35
N THR A 114 14.98 -2.97 3.31
CA THR A 114 16.34 -3.04 2.75
C THR A 114 16.45 -2.37 1.39
N LYS A 115 15.33 -2.13 0.73
CA LYS A 115 15.26 -1.44 -0.55
C LYS A 115 14.31 -0.24 -0.45
N TYR A 116 14.83 0.91 -0.77
CA TYR A 116 14.09 2.16 -0.70
C TYR A 116 13.51 2.52 -2.07
N LEU A 117 12.29 3.06 -2.02
CA LEU A 117 11.56 3.59 -3.18
C LEU A 117 11.37 5.09 -3.00
N ALA A 118 11.41 5.82 -4.11
CA ALA A 118 11.25 7.26 -4.15
C ALA A 118 10.46 7.69 -5.39
N GLU A 119 10.04 8.96 -5.41
CA GLU A 119 9.41 9.60 -6.59
C GLU A 119 10.19 9.32 -7.87
N GLY A 120 9.49 8.87 -8.90
CA GLY A 120 10.03 8.62 -10.23
C GLY A 120 10.68 7.24 -10.41
N ASP A 121 10.81 6.45 -9.35
CA ASP A 121 11.26 5.06 -9.50
C ASP A 121 10.25 4.23 -10.29
N THR A 122 10.74 3.14 -10.89
CA THR A 122 9.92 2.16 -11.58
C THR A 122 10.08 0.79 -10.93
N VAL A 123 8.97 0.22 -10.51
CA VAL A 123 8.87 -1.15 -9.98
C VAL A 123 8.48 -2.07 -11.12
N ARG A 124 9.33 -3.06 -11.45
CA ARG A 124 9.07 -4.04 -12.51
C ARG A 124 8.81 -5.42 -11.94
N PHE A 125 7.89 -6.14 -12.58
CA PHE A 125 7.59 -7.55 -12.36
C PHE A 125 7.02 -8.15 -13.67
N GLY A 126 7.48 -9.33 -14.04
CA GLY A 126 7.11 -9.93 -15.32
C GLY A 126 7.37 -8.98 -16.49
N GLN A 127 6.32 -8.66 -17.22
CA GLN A 127 6.32 -7.70 -18.33
C GLN A 127 5.66 -6.36 -17.93
N SER A 128 5.32 -6.21 -16.68
CA SER A 128 4.55 -5.08 -16.14
C SER A 128 5.43 -4.14 -15.32
N GLU A 129 5.00 -2.89 -15.20
CA GLU A 129 5.68 -1.89 -14.39
C GLU A 129 4.71 -0.95 -13.68
N LEU A 130 5.13 -0.46 -12.52
CA LEU A 130 4.46 0.58 -11.74
C LEU A 130 5.40 1.76 -11.58
N GLN A 131 4.89 2.96 -11.79
CA GLN A 131 5.58 4.21 -11.48
C GLN A 131 5.34 4.55 -10.01
N VAL A 132 6.40 4.95 -9.31
CA VAL A 132 6.31 5.39 -7.91
C VAL A 132 6.04 6.89 -7.90
N LEU A 133 4.96 7.29 -7.24
CA LEU A 133 4.58 8.67 -6.99
C LEU A 133 4.69 8.94 -5.49
N ALA A 134 5.39 9.99 -5.08
CA ALA A 134 5.40 10.41 -3.68
C ALA A 134 4.09 11.16 -3.37
N THR A 135 3.35 10.64 -2.39
CA THR A 135 2.06 11.21 -1.95
C THR A 135 2.06 11.43 -0.43
N PRO A 136 3.02 12.24 0.09
CA PRO A 136 3.17 12.46 1.52
C PRO A 136 1.99 13.21 2.14
N GLY A 137 1.84 13.08 3.46
CA GLY A 137 0.90 13.87 4.27
C GLY A 137 0.01 13.02 5.17
N HIS A 138 -0.39 11.81 4.78
CA HIS A 138 -0.92 10.82 5.71
C HIS A 138 0.22 10.23 6.55
N SER A 139 1.30 9.79 5.91
CA SER A 139 2.62 9.63 6.52
C SER A 139 3.63 10.49 5.77
N PRO A 140 4.80 10.79 6.36
CA PRO A 140 5.82 11.62 5.71
C PRO A 140 6.37 11.03 4.42
N GLY A 141 6.39 9.70 4.32
CA GLY A 141 6.94 8.97 3.21
C GLY A 141 5.93 8.18 2.39
N SER A 142 4.64 8.51 2.45
CA SER A 142 3.60 7.83 1.66
C SER A 142 3.92 7.82 0.18
N LEU A 143 3.72 6.65 -0.43
CA LEU A 143 3.90 6.40 -1.86
C LEU A 143 2.60 5.89 -2.48
N SER A 144 2.40 6.23 -3.76
CA SER A 144 1.37 5.63 -4.61
C SER A 144 2.04 4.90 -5.77
N PHE A 145 1.41 3.82 -6.24
CA PHE A 145 1.94 3.01 -7.34
C PHE A 145 1.01 3.10 -8.56
N TYR A 146 1.47 3.73 -9.62
CA TYR A 146 0.68 4.00 -10.81
C TYR A 146 1.02 3.07 -11.97
N ALA A 147 0.04 2.35 -12.47
CA ALA A 147 0.12 1.51 -13.68
C ALA A 147 -0.50 2.26 -14.85
N SER A 148 0.29 3.08 -15.55
CA SER A 148 -0.21 3.97 -16.62
C SER A 148 -0.81 3.22 -17.79
N GLN A 149 -0.26 2.05 -18.15
CA GLN A 149 -0.76 1.23 -19.26
C GLN A 149 -2.05 0.47 -18.92
N ASP A 150 -2.26 0.16 -17.64
CA ASP A 150 -3.43 -0.56 -17.14
C ASP A 150 -4.50 0.38 -16.55
N GLY A 151 -4.20 1.69 -16.44
CA GLY A 151 -5.16 2.74 -16.07
C GLY A 151 -5.60 2.72 -14.61
N PHE A 152 -4.71 2.37 -13.67
CA PHE A 152 -5.01 2.42 -12.25
C PHE A 152 -3.85 2.95 -11.40
N VAL A 153 -4.18 3.39 -10.20
CA VAL A 153 -3.21 3.76 -9.15
C VAL A 153 -3.60 3.14 -7.82
N LEU A 154 -2.63 2.59 -7.11
CA LEU A 154 -2.75 2.20 -5.70
C LEU A 154 -2.32 3.40 -4.87
N SER A 155 -3.28 4.05 -4.20
CA SER A 155 -3.03 5.32 -3.50
C SER A 155 -2.59 5.16 -2.04
N GLY A 156 -2.61 3.92 -1.51
CA GLY A 156 -2.52 3.73 -0.07
C GLY A 156 -3.54 4.60 0.65
N ASP A 157 -3.12 5.25 1.69
CA ASP A 157 -3.96 6.12 2.51
C ASP A 157 -3.88 7.61 2.12
N ALA A 158 -3.54 7.91 0.87
CA ALA A 158 -3.60 9.29 0.40
C ALA A 158 -5.02 9.68 -0.01
N LEU A 159 -5.66 8.92 -0.91
CA LEU A 159 -6.96 9.26 -1.50
C LEU A 159 -7.92 8.08 -1.40
N PHE A 160 -9.13 8.33 -0.87
CA PHE A 160 -10.23 7.39 -0.75
C PHE A 160 -11.44 7.84 -1.55
N GLN A 161 -12.43 6.95 -1.72
CA GLN A 161 -13.71 7.35 -2.27
C GLN A 161 -14.39 8.39 -1.37
N GLY A 162 -14.55 9.61 -1.88
CA GLY A 162 -15.18 10.73 -1.17
C GLY A 162 -14.44 11.19 0.09
N SER A 163 -13.17 10.80 0.27
CA SER A 163 -12.38 11.14 1.46
C SER A 163 -10.88 11.16 1.17
N ILE A 164 -10.10 11.49 2.19
CA ILE A 164 -8.63 11.44 2.19
C ILE A 164 -8.13 10.78 3.46
N GLY A 165 -6.86 10.40 3.49
CA GLY A 165 -6.20 9.88 4.67
C GLY A 165 -6.20 10.87 5.84
N ARG A 166 -6.25 10.33 7.07
CA ARG A 166 -6.06 11.15 8.29
C ARG A 166 -4.64 11.70 8.34
N THR A 167 -4.48 12.84 8.99
CA THR A 167 -3.19 13.54 9.07
C THR A 167 -2.79 13.90 10.51
N ASP A 168 -3.41 13.25 11.48
CA ASP A 168 -3.21 13.49 12.91
C ASP A 168 -2.32 12.44 13.58
N LEU A 169 -1.75 11.51 12.81
CA LEU A 169 -0.77 10.53 13.27
C LEU A 169 0.67 11.01 12.97
N TRP A 170 1.63 10.21 13.39
CA TRP A 170 3.08 10.49 13.31
C TRP A 170 3.54 11.11 11.98
N GLY A 171 3.88 12.41 12.05
CA GLY A 171 4.39 13.17 10.90
C GLY A 171 3.34 13.50 9.82
N GLY A 172 2.05 13.27 10.11
CA GLY A 172 0.97 13.66 9.21
C GLY A 172 0.83 15.18 9.10
N ASP A 173 0.49 15.66 7.90
CA ASP A 173 0.23 17.08 7.59
C ASP A 173 -0.83 17.22 6.51
N PHE A 174 -1.92 17.89 6.88
CA PHE A 174 -3.09 18.04 6.00
C PHE A 174 -2.77 18.81 4.72
N ARG A 175 -1.99 19.89 4.80
CA ARG A 175 -1.69 20.71 3.63
C ARG A 175 -0.79 19.96 2.66
N THR A 176 0.19 19.26 3.19
CA THR A 176 1.08 18.40 2.40
C THR A 176 0.27 17.33 1.67
N LEU A 177 -0.68 16.69 2.35
CA LEU A 177 -1.53 15.66 1.74
C LEU A 177 -2.39 16.21 0.59
N ILE A 178 -3.09 17.33 0.83
CA ILE A 178 -3.90 17.97 -0.21
C ILE A 178 -3.04 18.34 -1.41
N THR A 179 -1.89 18.97 -1.20
CA THR A 179 -0.97 19.33 -2.28
C THR A 179 -0.51 18.10 -3.06
N ALA A 180 -0.11 17.04 -2.36
CA ALA A 180 0.34 15.81 -3.01
C ALA A 180 -0.78 15.14 -3.84
N ILE A 181 -2.01 15.08 -3.31
CA ILE A 181 -3.16 14.57 -4.07
C ILE A 181 -3.39 15.40 -5.33
N GLN A 182 -3.45 16.73 -5.19
CA GLN A 182 -3.71 17.64 -6.32
C GLN A 182 -2.62 17.58 -7.39
N GLU A 183 -1.36 17.53 -7.00
CA GLU A 183 -0.22 17.57 -7.93
C GLU A 183 0.14 16.21 -8.52
N LYS A 184 -0.17 15.11 -7.84
CA LYS A 184 0.24 13.75 -8.25
C LYS A 184 -0.93 12.89 -8.72
N LEU A 185 -2.01 12.83 -7.95
CA LEU A 185 -3.11 11.92 -8.24
C LEU A 185 -4.17 12.57 -9.14
N LEU A 186 -4.57 13.81 -8.86
CA LEU A 186 -5.58 14.49 -9.67
C LEU A 186 -5.06 14.98 -11.04
N THR A 187 -3.77 14.86 -11.32
CA THR A 187 -3.22 15.10 -12.65
C THR A 187 -3.30 13.88 -13.58
N LEU A 188 -3.62 12.73 -13.03
CA LEU A 188 -3.82 11.50 -13.81
C LEU A 188 -5.13 11.58 -14.62
N PRO A 189 -5.29 10.76 -15.68
CA PRO A 189 -6.53 10.72 -16.47
C PRO A 189 -7.77 10.44 -15.61
N ASP A 190 -8.90 11.06 -15.92
CA ASP A 190 -10.17 10.90 -15.17
C ASP A 190 -10.63 9.44 -15.05
N THR A 191 -10.31 8.61 -16.04
CA THR A 191 -10.66 7.20 -16.07
C THR A 191 -9.73 6.32 -15.23
N THR A 192 -8.66 6.87 -14.66
CA THR A 192 -7.73 6.12 -13.79
C THR A 192 -8.47 5.64 -12.55
N VAL A 193 -8.50 4.32 -12.37
CA VAL A 193 -9.09 3.71 -11.17
C VAL A 193 -8.15 3.91 -9.98
N VAL A 194 -8.70 4.37 -8.87
CA VAL A 194 -7.98 4.53 -7.60
C VAL A 194 -8.34 3.37 -6.68
N TYR A 195 -7.35 2.57 -6.36
CA TYR A 195 -7.41 1.52 -5.36
C TYR A 195 -6.74 2.03 -4.08
N SER A 196 -7.52 2.25 -3.06
CA SER A 196 -7.07 2.85 -1.79
C SER A 196 -6.71 1.80 -0.74
N GLY A 197 -5.98 2.22 0.30
CA GLY A 197 -5.61 1.37 1.43
C GLY A 197 -6.81 0.89 2.25
N HIS A 198 -7.94 1.60 2.19
CA HIS A 198 -9.20 1.22 2.85
C HIS A 198 -10.41 1.53 1.97
N GLY A 199 -11.47 0.74 2.15
CA GLY A 199 -12.75 0.97 1.48
C GLY A 199 -12.76 0.61 -0.01
N PRO A 200 -13.77 1.07 -0.74
CA PRO A 200 -13.97 0.72 -2.14
C PRO A 200 -13.11 1.55 -3.10
N ALA A 201 -12.92 1.01 -4.30
CA ALA A 201 -12.27 1.73 -5.39
C ALA A 201 -13.13 2.90 -5.90
N THR A 202 -12.46 3.91 -6.46
CA THR A 202 -13.08 5.06 -7.11
C THR A 202 -12.33 5.40 -8.41
N THR A 203 -12.53 6.59 -8.96
CA THR A 203 -11.75 7.10 -10.10
C THR A 203 -11.27 8.51 -9.84
N VAL A 204 -10.16 8.88 -10.47
CA VAL A 204 -9.59 10.23 -10.38
C VAL A 204 -10.64 11.29 -10.77
N GLY A 205 -11.45 11.03 -11.81
CA GLY A 205 -12.47 11.97 -12.26
C GLY A 205 -13.59 12.19 -11.24
N ILE A 206 -14.03 11.14 -10.53
CA ILE A 206 -15.01 11.27 -9.44
C ILE A 206 -14.41 12.10 -8.32
N GLU A 207 -13.22 11.75 -7.84
CA GLU A 207 -12.62 12.43 -6.71
C GLU A 207 -12.28 13.89 -6.99
N ARG A 208 -11.85 14.21 -8.21
CA ARG A 208 -11.61 15.61 -8.64
C ARG A 208 -12.86 16.48 -8.56
N ASN A 209 -14.04 15.92 -8.84
CA ASN A 209 -15.28 16.68 -8.95
C ASN A 209 -16.15 16.62 -7.68
N GLU A 210 -16.06 15.54 -6.91
CA GLU A 210 -17.05 15.23 -5.87
C GLU A 210 -16.43 15.08 -4.48
N ASN A 211 -15.10 14.95 -4.35
CA ASN A 211 -14.45 14.78 -3.05
C ASN A 211 -14.53 16.09 -2.24
N PRO A 212 -15.14 16.10 -1.07
CA PRO A 212 -15.37 17.32 -0.28
C PRO A 212 -14.11 17.95 0.33
N TYR A 213 -12.97 17.30 0.23
CA TYR A 213 -11.68 17.77 0.75
C TYR A 213 -10.79 18.41 -0.31
N LEU A 214 -11.13 18.27 -1.61
CA LEU A 214 -10.26 18.63 -2.75
C LEU A 214 -10.78 19.80 -3.57
#